data_8cda455b25729bbd55e0985fc7afc5bf
#
_entry.id   8cda455b25729bbd55e0985fc7afc5bf
#
_cell.length_a   1.000
_cell.length_b   1.000
_cell.length_c   1.000
_cell.angle_alpha   90.00
_cell.angle_beta   90.00
_cell.angle_gamma   90.00
#
_symmetry.space_group_name_H-M   'P 1'
#
loop_
_entity.id
_entity.type
_entity.pdbx_description
1 polymer ?
#
loop_
_entity_poly.entity_id
_entity_poly.type
_entity_poly.pdbx_seq_one_letter_code
_entity_poly.pdbx_strand_id
1 'polypeptide(L)'
;MEWNEKLQMIIDYVEHHLQRVQEPIDPGEISKIAECSFGFFQKVFSYMNGISFAEYVRFRKLTLAGYDLKSTDQRVVDVSYLYGYDSPTSFTRAFQQFHGVSPKEARISKTKLKVVPKMQVLVKQEYTWRVEQKPAFRLIGKSIRFFCDDEEKPSKIL
;
A
#
# COMPACT_ATOMS: atom_id res chain seq x y z
N MET A 1 17.14 14.90 4.74
CA MET A 1 15.85 14.37 4.27
C MET A 1 15.12 13.77 5.46
N GLU A 2 13.87 14.15 5.65
CA GLU A 2 13.03 13.64 6.73
C GLU A 2 12.75 12.12 6.58
N TRP A 3 12.55 11.42 7.70
CA TRP A 3 12.28 9.96 7.67
C TRP A 3 11.06 9.60 6.81
N ASN A 4 10.02 10.40 6.86
CA ASN A 4 8.80 10.15 6.07
C ASN A 4 9.06 10.26 4.55
N GLU A 5 9.92 11.17 4.13
CA GLU A 5 10.33 11.31 2.71
C GLU A 5 11.12 10.07 2.26
N LYS A 6 12.09 9.62 3.08
CA LYS A 6 12.85 8.39 2.82
C LYS A 6 11.94 7.18 2.73
N LEU A 7 11.00 7.05 3.67
CA LEU A 7 10.04 5.96 3.67
C LEU A 7 9.15 5.98 2.41
N GLN A 8 8.66 7.17 1.99
CA GLN A 8 7.90 7.30 0.75
C GLN A 8 8.74 6.88 -0.46
N MET A 9 9.99 7.31 -0.55
CA MET A 9 10.90 6.90 -1.64
C MET A 9 11.12 5.38 -1.67
N ILE A 10 11.24 4.74 -0.50
CA ILE A 10 11.39 3.28 -0.41
C ILE A 10 10.09 2.59 -0.88
N ILE A 11 8.93 3.10 -0.47
CA ILE A 11 7.65 2.56 -0.94
C ILE A 11 7.51 2.69 -2.45
N ASP A 12 7.88 3.83 -3.02
CA ASP A 12 7.84 4.06 -4.47
C ASP A 12 8.81 3.13 -5.22
N TYR A 13 10.01 2.94 -4.69
CA TYR A 13 10.99 1.98 -5.20
C TYR A 13 10.43 0.56 -5.20
N VAL A 14 9.84 0.12 -4.09
CA VAL A 14 9.22 -1.21 -3.97
C VAL A 14 8.10 -1.40 -4.99
N GLU A 15 7.17 -0.45 -5.06
CA GLU A 15 6.02 -0.52 -5.98
C GLU A 15 6.46 -0.57 -7.44
N HIS A 16 7.52 0.18 -7.80
CA HIS A 16 8.10 0.13 -9.14
C HIS A 16 8.65 -1.26 -9.47
N HIS A 17 9.35 -1.90 -8.52
CA HIS A 17 9.87 -3.26 -8.69
C HIS A 17 8.76 -4.32 -8.73
N LEU A 18 7.70 -4.16 -7.94
CA LEU A 18 6.57 -5.07 -7.97
C LEU A 18 5.82 -5.06 -9.31
N GLN A 19 5.83 -3.94 -10.02
CA GLN A 19 5.21 -3.82 -11.35
C GLN A 19 6.11 -4.34 -12.48
N ARG A 20 7.40 -4.34 -12.30
CA ARG A 20 8.42 -4.81 -13.28
C ARG A 20 8.97 -6.21 -13.02
N VAL A 21 8.38 -6.92 -12.19
CA VAL A 21 8.35 -8.34 -11.83
C VAL A 21 9.62 -9.21 -12.00
N GLN A 22 10.63 -8.83 -12.70
CA GLN A 22 11.83 -9.67 -12.92
C GLN A 22 13.04 -9.25 -12.08
N GLU A 23 12.97 -8.12 -11.41
CA GLU A 23 14.07 -7.64 -10.59
C GLU A 23 13.73 -7.79 -9.09
N PRO A 24 14.56 -8.50 -8.33
CA PRO A 24 14.36 -8.59 -6.89
C PRO A 24 14.58 -7.22 -6.23
N ILE A 25 13.81 -6.94 -5.18
CA ILE A 25 14.03 -5.76 -4.36
C ILE A 25 15.42 -5.88 -3.72
N ASP A 26 16.31 -4.91 -4.01
CA ASP A 26 17.66 -4.89 -3.45
C ASP A 26 17.68 -4.26 -2.05
N PRO A 27 18.04 -5.02 -1.01
CA PRO A 27 18.21 -4.49 0.34
C PRO A 27 19.26 -3.36 0.43
N GLY A 28 20.25 -3.39 -0.47
CA GLY A 28 21.31 -2.39 -0.55
C GLY A 28 20.76 -1.02 -0.98
N GLU A 29 19.88 -0.99 -1.98
CA GLU A 29 19.24 0.25 -2.42
C GLU A 29 18.33 0.82 -1.32
N ILE A 30 17.58 -0.04 -0.63
CA ILE A 30 16.78 0.40 0.52
C ILE A 30 17.68 1.01 1.61
N SER A 31 18.83 0.38 1.91
CA SER A 31 19.77 0.89 2.90
C SER A 31 20.33 2.25 2.51
N LYS A 32 20.62 2.48 1.22
CA LYS A 32 21.08 3.78 0.71
C LYS A 32 20.01 4.86 0.89
N ILE A 33 18.78 4.59 0.49
CA ILE A 33 17.67 5.55 0.63
C ILE A 33 17.40 5.83 2.11
N ALA A 34 17.35 4.78 2.94
CA ALA A 34 17.10 4.90 4.37
C ALA A 34 18.25 5.56 5.15
N GLU A 35 19.45 5.61 4.57
CA GLU A 35 20.71 6.03 5.23
C GLU A 35 20.98 5.24 6.53
N CYS A 36 20.59 3.97 6.55
CA CYS A 36 20.80 3.06 7.68
C CYS A 36 20.85 1.61 7.19
N SER A 37 21.24 0.68 8.07
CA SER A 37 21.24 -0.73 7.69
C SER A 37 19.82 -1.24 7.40
N PHE A 38 19.69 -2.17 6.46
CA PHE A 38 18.40 -2.78 6.11
C PHE A 38 17.70 -3.41 7.33
N GLY A 39 18.45 -4.07 8.21
CA GLY A 39 17.89 -4.64 9.44
C GLY A 39 17.32 -3.58 10.40
N PHE A 40 17.97 -2.40 10.49
CA PHE A 40 17.43 -1.29 11.28
C PHE A 40 16.18 -0.70 10.63
N PHE A 41 16.20 -0.48 9.30
CA PHE A 41 15.02 -0.07 8.54
C PHE A 41 13.83 -0.99 8.80
N GLN A 42 14.02 -2.32 8.70
CA GLN A 42 12.94 -3.29 8.93
C GLN A 42 12.32 -3.18 10.33
N LYS A 43 13.14 -2.96 11.35
CA LYS A 43 12.66 -2.75 12.73
C LYS A 43 11.83 -1.49 12.85
N VAL A 44 12.32 -0.36 12.31
CA VAL A 44 11.61 0.93 12.34
C VAL A 44 10.32 0.83 11.54
N PHE A 45 10.37 0.24 10.35
CA PHE A 45 9.18 0.02 9.51
C PHE A 45 8.11 -0.76 10.27
N SER A 46 8.49 -1.88 10.88
CA SER A 46 7.57 -2.75 11.63
C SER A 46 6.97 -2.04 12.85
N TYR A 47 7.78 -1.26 13.56
CA TYR A 47 7.32 -0.48 14.70
C TYR A 47 6.30 0.59 14.31
N MET A 48 6.54 1.29 13.20
CA MET A 48 5.66 2.37 12.72
C MET A 48 4.36 1.87 12.10
N ASN A 49 4.38 0.71 11.45
CA ASN A 49 3.27 0.24 10.60
C ASN A 49 2.53 -0.97 11.17
N GLY A 50 3.00 -1.55 12.27
CA GLY A 50 2.36 -2.73 12.90
C GLY A 50 2.48 -4.03 12.11
N ILE A 51 3.12 -4.01 10.92
CA ILE A 51 3.41 -5.18 10.09
C ILE A 51 4.87 -5.15 9.66
N SER A 52 5.46 -6.32 9.40
CA SER A 52 6.82 -6.37 8.88
C SER A 52 6.90 -5.88 7.43
N PHE A 53 8.06 -5.35 7.03
CA PHE A 53 8.30 -4.94 5.65
C PHE A 53 8.11 -6.11 4.66
N ALA A 54 8.55 -7.30 5.02
CA ALA A 54 8.37 -8.50 4.21
C ALA A 54 6.88 -8.88 4.03
N GLU A 55 6.07 -8.72 5.07
CA GLU A 55 4.61 -8.92 4.97
C GLU A 55 3.95 -7.87 4.08
N TYR A 56 4.34 -6.60 4.22
CA TYR A 56 3.85 -5.55 3.33
C TYR A 56 4.11 -5.90 1.87
N VAL A 57 5.36 -6.23 1.51
CA VAL A 57 5.75 -6.63 0.15
C VAL A 57 4.94 -7.83 -0.33
N ARG A 58 4.81 -8.87 0.51
CA ARG A 58 4.02 -10.06 0.20
C ARG A 58 2.56 -9.74 -0.07
N PHE A 59 1.93 -8.92 0.76
CA PHE A 59 0.53 -8.53 0.59
C PHE A 59 0.31 -7.69 -0.67
N ARG A 60 1.27 -6.82 -1.00
CA ARG A 60 1.23 -6.06 -2.24
C ARG A 60 1.34 -6.96 -3.46
N LYS A 61 2.28 -7.91 -3.47
CA LYS A 61 2.41 -8.93 -4.53
C LYS A 61 1.11 -9.70 -4.74
N LEU A 62 0.49 -10.19 -3.67
CA LEU A 62 -0.77 -10.94 -3.76
C LEU A 62 -1.92 -10.06 -4.24
N THR A 63 -1.99 -8.80 -3.82
CA THR A 63 -2.97 -7.84 -4.31
C THR A 63 -2.85 -7.64 -5.82
N LEU A 64 -1.64 -7.38 -6.32
CA LEU A 64 -1.37 -7.18 -7.74
C LEU A 64 -1.64 -8.46 -8.55
N ALA A 65 -1.22 -9.61 -8.05
CA ALA A 65 -1.53 -10.92 -8.65
C ALA A 65 -3.06 -11.14 -8.76
N GLY A 66 -3.82 -10.70 -7.76
CA GLY A 66 -5.28 -10.74 -7.79
C GLY A 66 -5.88 -9.88 -8.91
N TYR A 67 -5.32 -8.69 -9.14
CA TYR A 67 -5.70 -7.84 -10.27
C TYR A 67 -5.39 -8.49 -11.62
N ASP A 68 -4.18 -9.03 -11.79
CA ASP A 68 -3.77 -9.69 -13.03
C ASP A 68 -4.65 -10.90 -13.35
N LEU A 69 -4.96 -11.72 -12.35
CA LEU A 69 -5.85 -12.86 -12.51
C LEU A 69 -7.26 -12.47 -12.92
N LYS A 70 -7.74 -11.28 -12.55
CA LYS A 70 -9.05 -10.76 -12.92
C LYS A 70 -9.07 -10.04 -14.26
N SER A 71 -8.00 -9.37 -14.61
CA SER A 71 -7.93 -8.47 -15.77
C SER A 71 -7.27 -9.11 -17.00
N THR A 72 -6.61 -10.25 -16.83
CA THR A 72 -5.90 -10.94 -17.92
C THR A 72 -6.25 -12.43 -18.00
N ASP A 73 -5.96 -13.04 -19.15
CA ASP A 73 -6.09 -14.49 -19.36
C ASP A 73 -4.82 -15.30 -19.03
N GLN A 74 -3.83 -14.65 -18.39
CA GLN A 74 -2.59 -15.33 -18.00
C GLN A 74 -2.86 -16.55 -17.14
N ARG A 75 -2.14 -17.64 -17.36
CA ARG A 75 -2.30 -18.85 -16.56
C ARG A 75 -1.85 -18.59 -15.13
N VAL A 76 -2.49 -19.25 -14.15
CA VAL A 76 -2.12 -19.15 -12.73
C VAL A 76 -0.63 -19.48 -12.51
N VAL A 77 -0.10 -20.41 -13.29
CA VAL A 77 1.33 -20.77 -13.26
C VAL A 77 2.22 -19.58 -13.64
N ASP A 78 1.87 -18.88 -14.72
CA ASP A 78 2.65 -17.74 -15.21
C ASP A 78 2.60 -16.59 -14.19
N VAL A 79 1.43 -16.29 -13.65
CA VAL A 79 1.25 -15.30 -12.59
C VAL A 79 2.05 -15.69 -11.34
N SER A 80 2.13 -16.97 -10.97
CA SER A 80 2.91 -17.39 -9.81
C SER A 80 4.39 -17.05 -9.94
N TYR A 81 4.98 -17.34 -11.09
CA TYR A 81 6.39 -17.01 -11.35
C TYR A 81 6.60 -15.51 -11.50
N LEU A 82 5.64 -14.81 -12.13
CA LEU A 82 5.65 -13.38 -12.28
C LEU A 82 5.83 -12.68 -10.92
N TYR A 83 5.16 -13.12 -9.89
CA TYR A 83 5.27 -12.56 -8.53
C TYR A 83 6.35 -13.20 -7.65
N GLY A 84 7.27 -13.98 -8.28
CA GLY A 84 8.48 -14.51 -7.64
C GLY A 84 8.21 -15.66 -6.67
N TYR A 85 7.22 -16.49 -6.95
CA TYR A 85 7.01 -17.75 -6.22
C TYR A 85 7.75 -18.88 -6.91
N ASP A 86 8.44 -19.71 -6.14
CA ASP A 86 9.22 -20.86 -6.65
C ASP A 86 8.32 -21.95 -7.22
N SER A 87 7.07 -22.00 -6.85
CA SER A 87 6.10 -22.97 -7.37
C SER A 87 4.67 -22.44 -7.38
N PRO A 88 3.84 -22.90 -8.34
CA PRO A 88 2.41 -22.60 -8.35
C PRO A 88 1.67 -23.07 -7.10
N THR A 89 2.15 -24.11 -6.43
CA THR A 89 1.56 -24.64 -5.20
C THR A 89 1.78 -23.68 -4.04
N SER A 90 3.01 -23.16 -3.87
CA SER A 90 3.32 -22.17 -2.83
C SER A 90 2.55 -20.87 -3.05
N PHE A 91 2.45 -20.43 -4.31
CA PHE A 91 1.60 -19.28 -4.68
C PHE A 91 0.13 -19.51 -4.33
N THR A 92 -0.46 -20.64 -4.76
CA THR A 92 -1.87 -20.95 -4.51
C THR A 92 -2.19 -20.94 -3.02
N ARG A 93 -1.31 -21.53 -2.19
CA ARG A 93 -1.47 -21.52 -0.73
C ARG A 93 -1.42 -20.11 -0.17
N ALA A 94 -0.43 -19.30 -0.54
CA ALA A 94 -0.28 -17.92 -0.09
C ALA A 94 -1.46 -17.06 -0.54
N PHE A 95 -1.90 -17.22 -1.80
CA PHE A 95 -3.02 -16.51 -2.38
C PHE A 95 -4.31 -16.83 -1.63
N GLN A 96 -4.60 -18.11 -1.39
CA GLN A 96 -5.80 -18.54 -0.67
C GLN A 96 -5.78 -18.08 0.79
N GLN A 97 -4.63 -18.14 1.44
CA GLN A 97 -4.48 -17.63 2.80
C GLN A 97 -4.76 -16.12 2.88
N PHE A 98 -4.35 -15.36 1.88
CA PHE A 98 -4.52 -13.92 1.86
C PHE A 98 -5.92 -13.48 1.41
N HIS A 99 -6.43 -14.02 0.30
CA HIS A 99 -7.71 -13.61 -0.29
C HIS A 99 -8.92 -14.41 0.22
N GLY A 100 -8.71 -15.56 0.85
CA GLY A 100 -9.77 -16.48 1.26
C GLY A 100 -10.35 -17.34 0.14
N VAL A 101 -9.85 -17.19 -1.09
CA VAL A 101 -10.30 -17.92 -2.30
C VAL A 101 -9.10 -18.37 -3.12
N SER A 102 -9.30 -19.42 -3.94
CA SER A 102 -8.23 -19.89 -4.82
C SER A 102 -7.99 -18.93 -6.00
N PRO A 103 -6.80 -18.99 -6.65
CA PRO A 103 -6.50 -18.21 -7.85
C PRO A 103 -7.48 -18.44 -9.01
N LYS A 104 -8.04 -19.65 -9.12
CA LYS A 104 -9.06 -19.98 -10.13
C LYS A 104 -10.40 -19.29 -9.83
N GLU A 105 -10.82 -19.32 -8.57
CA GLU A 105 -12.06 -18.65 -8.12
C GLU A 105 -11.93 -17.12 -8.21
N ALA A 106 -10.74 -16.58 -8.03
CA ALA A 106 -10.47 -15.15 -8.17
C ALA A 106 -10.85 -14.60 -9.54
N ARG A 107 -10.78 -15.40 -10.61
CA ARG A 107 -11.17 -15.01 -11.99
C ARG A 107 -12.66 -14.76 -12.14
N ILE A 108 -13.49 -15.28 -11.26
CA ILE A 108 -14.93 -15.08 -11.32
C ILE A 108 -15.23 -13.62 -11.00
N SER A 109 -15.95 -12.94 -11.87
CA SER A 109 -16.17 -11.49 -11.77
C SER A 109 -16.78 -11.03 -10.44
N LYS A 110 -17.67 -11.83 -9.87
CA LYS A 110 -18.35 -11.56 -8.59
C LYS A 110 -17.49 -11.81 -7.35
N THR A 111 -16.34 -12.48 -7.48
CA THR A 111 -15.47 -12.80 -6.34
C THR A 111 -14.80 -11.53 -5.83
N LYS A 112 -15.02 -11.20 -4.56
CA LYS A 112 -14.34 -10.09 -3.88
C LYS A 112 -12.96 -10.56 -3.43
N LEU A 113 -11.93 -9.78 -3.76
CA LEU A 113 -10.56 -10.02 -3.33
C LEU A 113 -10.17 -9.02 -2.24
N LYS A 114 -9.38 -9.48 -1.29
CA LYS A 114 -8.74 -8.60 -0.31
C LYS A 114 -7.71 -7.72 -1.03
N VAL A 115 -7.70 -6.43 -0.71
CA VAL A 115 -6.78 -5.46 -1.30
C VAL A 115 -6.01 -4.78 -0.18
N VAL A 116 -4.70 -4.78 -0.29
CA VAL A 116 -3.82 -3.92 0.49
C VAL A 116 -3.35 -2.82 -0.45
N PRO A 117 -3.77 -1.56 -0.26
CA PRO A 117 -3.37 -0.46 -1.14
C PRO A 117 -1.87 -0.17 -1.00
N LYS A 118 -1.30 0.54 -1.97
CA LYS A 118 0.03 1.14 -1.83
C LYS A 118 0.02 2.03 -0.59
N MET A 119 1.01 1.83 0.29
CA MET A 119 1.17 2.68 1.46
C MET A 119 1.47 4.11 1.03
N GLN A 120 0.77 5.06 1.62
CA GLN A 120 1.05 6.49 1.49
C GLN A 120 1.59 6.99 2.83
N VAL A 121 2.77 7.56 2.77
CA VAL A 121 3.38 8.17 3.94
C VAL A 121 2.93 9.62 4.01
N LEU A 122 2.34 10.01 5.12
CA LEU A 122 2.00 11.42 5.36
C LEU A 122 3.31 12.20 5.54
N VAL A 123 3.79 12.79 4.47
CA VAL A 123 4.84 13.80 4.54
C VAL A 123 4.19 15.04 5.16
N LYS A 124 4.72 15.52 6.28
CA LYS A 124 4.29 16.79 6.85
C LYS A 124 4.46 17.87 5.78
N GLN A 125 3.37 18.28 5.17
CA GLN A 125 3.40 19.53 4.44
C GLN A 125 3.62 20.64 5.47
N GLU A 126 4.70 21.37 5.37
CA GLU A 126 4.82 22.63 6.07
C GLU A 126 3.79 23.58 5.47
N TYR A 127 2.66 23.70 6.15
CA TYR A 127 1.67 24.69 5.77
C TYR A 127 2.22 26.07 6.10
N THR A 128 2.66 26.81 5.08
CA THR A 128 2.88 28.25 5.23
C THR A 128 1.52 28.91 5.33
N TRP A 129 1.22 29.41 6.49
CA TRP A 129 -0.01 30.18 6.72
C TRP A 129 0.32 31.66 6.84
N ARG A 130 -0.58 32.50 6.37
CA ARG A 130 -0.53 33.95 6.59
C ARG A 130 -1.89 34.43 7.06
N VAL A 131 -1.89 35.42 7.90
CA VAL A 131 -3.11 36.10 8.30
C VAL A 131 -3.34 37.26 7.34
N GLU A 132 -4.47 37.26 6.66
CA GLU A 132 -4.89 38.38 5.81
C GLU A 132 -6.15 39.01 6.40
N GLN A 133 -6.13 40.31 6.56
CA GLN A 133 -7.33 41.06 6.93
C GLN A 133 -8.13 41.35 5.66
N LYS A 134 -9.34 40.80 5.59
CA LYS A 134 -10.26 41.01 4.47
C LYS A 134 -11.45 41.83 4.93
N PRO A 135 -12.03 42.67 4.06
CA PRO A 135 -13.30 43.34 4.36
C PRO A 135 -14.39 42.29 4.60
N ALA A 136 -15.46 42.67 5.27
CA ALA A 136 -16.56 41.77 5.53
C ALA A 136 -17.11 41.13 4.27
N PHE A 137 -17.25 39.79 4.27
CA PHE A 137 -17.74 39.01 3.13
C PHE A 137 -18.86 38.08 3.59
N ARG A 138 -19.71 37.70 2.64
CA ARG A 138 -20.82 36.78 2.87
C ARG A 138 -20.48 35.41 2.29
N LEU A 139 -20.59 34.34 3.11
CA LEU A 139 -20.50 32.95 2.64
C LEU A 139 -21.92 32.45 2.33
N ILE A 140 -22.12 31.98 1.10
CA ILE A 140 -23.36 31.34 0.67
C ILE A 140 -22.99 29.89 0.27
N GLY A 141 -23.64 28.91 0.90
CA GLY A 141 -23.39 27.50 0.63
C GLY A 141 -24.56 26.62 1.07
N LYS A 142 -24.55 25.35 0.60
CA LYS A 142 -25.48 24.33 1.08
C LYS A 142 -24.85 23.60 2.27
N SER A 143 -25.60 23.49 3.37
CA SER A 143 -25.19 22.63 4.48
C SER A 143 -25.74 21.23 4.30
N ILE A 144 -24.89 20.21 4.56
CA ILE A 144 -25.29 18.80 4.61
C ILE A 144 -25.07 18.35 6.06
N ARG A 145 -26.10 17.78 6.67
CA ARG A 145 -25.97 17.15 7.99
C ARG A 145 -25.66 15.67 7.78
N PHE A 146 -24.56 15.22 8.36
CA PHE A 146 -24.24 13.81 8.48
C PHE A 146 -24.62 13.34 9.88
N PHE A 147 -25.38 12.27 9.97
CA PHE A 147 -25.57 11.54 11.21
C PHE A 147 -24.52 10.42 11.21
N CYS A 148 -23.54 10.52 12.10
CA CYS A 148 -22.64 9.41 12.38
C CYS A 148 -23.24 8.63 13.55
N ASP A 149 -23.39 7.32 13.39
CA ASP A 149 -23.66 6.44 14.52
C ASP A 149 -22.46 6.50 15.48
N ASP A 150 -22.73 6.48 16.77
CA ASP A 150 -21.86 6.93 17.88
C ASP A 150 -20.57 6.13 18.15
N GLU A 151 -19.99 5.40 17.19
CA GLU A 151 -18.78 4.62 17.44
C GLU A 151 -17.47 5.20 16.89
N GLU A 152 -17.49 6.26 16.08
CA GLU A 152 -16.27 6.96 15.69
C GLU A 152 -16.45 8.48 15.81
N LYS A 153 -15.93 9.06 16.88
CA LYS A 153 -15.81 10.52 16.98
C LYS A 153 -14.80 11.02 15.97
N PRO A 154 -15.20 11.81 14.97
CA PRO A 154 -14.24 12.46 14.10
C PRO A 154 -13.38 13.40 14.93
N SER A 155 -12.06 13.25 14.83
CA SER A 155 -11.13 14.23 15.37
C SER A 155 -11.49 15.60 14.82
N LYS A 156 -11.72 16.56 15.72
CA LYS A 156 -12.02 17.95 15.37
C LYS A 156 -10.91 18.47 14.46
N ILE A 157 -11.26 18.75 13.23
CA ILE A 157 -10.47 19.59 12.35
C ILE A 157 -10.80 21.03 12.74
N LEU A 158 -9.84 21.69 13.36
CA LEU A 158 -9.83 23.13 13.52
C LEU A 158 -9.36 23.80 12.24
#